data_550c3ad75643e7220181526b4a290d0b
#
_entry.id   550c3ad75643e7220181526b4a290d0b
#
_cell.length_a   1.000
_cell.length_b   1.000
_cell.length_c   1.000
_cell.angle_alpha   90.00
_cell.angle_beta   90.00
_cell.angle_gamma   90.00
#
_symmetry.space_group_name_H-M   'P 1'
#
loop_
_entity.id
_entity.type
_entity.pdbx_description
1 polymer ?
#
loop_
_entity_poly.entity_id
_entity_poly.type
_entity_poly.pdbx_seq_one_letter_code
_entity_poly.pdbx_strand_id
1 'polypeptide(L)'
;MLEENRLYNMDCLDGIRQVKTASVKAIITDPPYFQGLTQNGQRGDFSDLEITRPFWQQLAKQMGRVLTPDGEFYICMDWRGYAFYYPIFADYLPVKNVIVWNKMSGPGSFYSYVHEFVLYGTKDSTLKRGGSNVWEMRGYSSGSEQTDGPKLHYAQKPVALFQRMIEDSTQPGDLGLDCFAG
;
A
#
# COMPACT_ATOMS: atom_id res chain seq x y z
N MET A 1 -0.62 -15.32 -19.25
CA MET A 1 -0.37 -13.87 -19.09
C MET A 1 -1.61 -13.28 -18.45
N LEU A 2 -1.47 -12.44 -17.44
CA LEU A 2 -2.64 -11.81 -16.82
C LEU A 2 -3.24 -10.76 -17.77
N GLU A 3 -4.58 -10.63 -17.75
CA GLU A 3 -5.32 -9.61 -18.50
C GLU A 3 -5.45 -8.34 -17.64
N GLU A 4 -5.47 -7.18 -18.27
CA GLU A 4 -5.69 -5.90 -17.62
C GLU A 4 -7.15 -5.75 -17.15
N ASN A 5 -7.39 -4.87 -16.16
CA ASN A 5 -8.71 -4.61 -15.59
C ASN A 5 -9.42 -5.85 -15.02
N ARG A 6 -8.65 -6.75 -14.42
CA ARG A 6 -9.12 -7.99 -13.82
C ARG A 6 -8.65 -8.14 -12.38
N LEU A 7 -9.51 -8.70 -11.55
CA LEU A 7 -9.15 -9.21 -10.22
C LEU A 7 -8.84 -10.71 -10.34
N TYR A 8 -7.76 -11.14 -9.70
CA TYR A 8 -7.30 -12.53 -9.69
C TYR A 8 -7.23 -13.04 -8.26
N ASN A 9 -7.97 -14.10 -7.97
CA ASN A 9 -7.85 -14.83 -6.70
C ASN A 9 -6.70 -15.84 -6.80
N MET A 10 -5.48 -15.36 -6.50
CA MET A 10 -4.24 -16.16 -6.54
C MET A 10 -3.20 -15.61 -5.56
N ASP A 11 -2.17 -16.39 -5.29
CA ASP A 11 -1.00 -15.88 -4.56
C ASP A 11 -0.37 -14.71 -5.30
N CYS A 12 -0.09 -13.62 -4.60
CA CYS A 12 0.40 -12.38 -5.23
C CYS A 12 1.81 -12.54 -5.82
N LEU A 13 2.67 -13.41 -5.27
CA LEU A 13 3.98 -13.71 -5.85
C LEU A 13 3.83 -14.48 -7.17
N ASP A 14 2.87 -15.39 -7.26
CA ASP A 14 2.59 -16.11 -8.52
C ASP A 14 1.96 -15.17 -9.55
N GLY A 15 1.12 -14.23 -9.10
CA GLY A 15 0.55 -13.19 -9.96
C GLY A 15 1.63 -12.26 -10.52
N ILE A 16 2.40 -11.62 -9.65
CA ILE A 16 3.39 -10.61 -10.07
C ILE A 16 4.49 -11.21 -10.97
N ARG A 17 4.84 -12.50 -10.81
CA ARG A 17 5.80 -13.19 -11.69
C ARG A 17 5.33 -13.26 -13.14
N GLN A 18 4.02 -13.24 -13.38
CA GLN A 18 3.42 -13.25 -14.73
C GLN A 18 3.35 -11.84 -15.35
N VAL A 19 3.55 -10.79 -14.57
CA VAL A 19 3.59 -9.41 -15.06
C VAL A 19 4.91 -9.16 -15.78
N LYS A 20 4.84 -8.51 -16.96
CA LYS A 20 5.99 -8.19 -17.80
C LYS A 20 6.94 -7.23 -17.05
N THR A 21 8.24 -7.45 -17.23
CA THR A 21 9.29 -6.55 -16.71
C THR A 21 9.12 -5.15 -17.28
N ALA A 22 9.29 -4.13 -16.42
CA ALA A 22 9.23 -2.71 -16.77
C ALA A 22 7.95 -2.34 -17.55
N SER A 23 6.78 -2.78 -17.06
CA SER A 23 5.49 -2.50 -17.69
C SER A 23 4.49 -1.78 -16.78
N VAL A 24 4.73 -1.74 -15.47
CA VAL A 24 3.83 -1.14 -14.48
C VAL A 24 4.28 0.28 -14.18
N LYS A 25 3.40 1.26 -14.38
CA LYS A 25 3.66 2.68 -14.09
C LYS A 25 3.51 2.99 -12.61
N ALA A 26 2.49 2.42 -11.96
CA ALA A 26 2.27 2.62 -10.53
C ALA A 26 1.94 1.31 -9.82
N ILE A 27 2.58 1.07 -8.68
CA ILE A 27 2.16 0.04 -7.72
C ILE A 27 1.53 0.77 -6.54
N ILE A 28 0.24 0.51 -6.31
CA ILE A 28 -0.52 1.11 -5.21
C ILE A 28 -1.16 -0.05 -4.47
N THR A 29 -0.76 -0.28 -3.22
CA THR A 29 -1.16 -1.51 -2.53
C THR A 29 -1.27 -1.34 -1.03
N ASP A 30 -2.21 -2.06 -0.43
CA ASP A 30 -2.52 -2.07 1.01
C ASP A 30 -2.34 -3.48 1.58
N PRO A 31 -1.09 -3.89 1.86
CA PRO A 31 -0.81 -5.22 2.37
C PRO A 31 -1.38 -5.41 3.78
N PRO A 32 -1.62 -6.66 4.22
CA PRO A 32 -2.09 -6.93 5.57
C PRO A 32 -1.11 -6.38 6.61
N TYR A 33 -1.66 -5.61 7.58
CA TYR A 33 -0.87 -5.02 8.65
C TYR A 33 -0.62 -6.01 9.78
N PHE A 34 0.56 -5.89 10.40
CA PHE A 34 0.83 -6.57 11.64
C PHE A 34 0.07 -5.89 12.79
N GLN A 35 -1.15 -6.33 13.03
CA GLN A 35 -1.96 -5.77 14.11
C GLN A 35 -1.97 -6.65 15.37
N GLY A 36 -1.33 -7.82 15.34
CA GLY A 36 -1.44 -8.81 16.41
C GLY A 36 -2.88 -9.27 16.64
N LEU A 37 -3.76 -9.03 15.66
CA LEU A 37 -5.18 -9.37 15.78
C LEU A 37 -5.37 -10.87 15.69
N THR A 38 -6.02 -11.40 16.70
CA THR A 38 -6.54 -12.76 16.69
C THR A 38 -7.95 -12.72 16.12
N GLN A 39 -8.20 -13.38 15.01
CA GLN A 39 -9.55 -13.66 14.57
C GLN A 39 -9.98 -15.00 15.21
N ASN A 40 -11.03 -14.98 16.03
CA ASN A 40 -11.50 -16.14 16.80
C ASN A 40 -10.43 -16.77 17.73
N GLY A 41 -9.53 -15.96 18.31
CA GLY A 41 -8.48 -16.46 19.20
C GLY A 41 -7.27 -17.09 18.49
N GLN A 42 -7.27 -17.16 17.16
CA GLN A 42 -6.11 -17.60 16.39
C GLN A 42 -5.36 -16.40 15.81
N ARG A 43 -4.04 -16.44 15.89
CA ARG A 43 -3.20 -15.46 15.22
C ARG A 43 -3.25 -15.72 13.72
N GLY A 44 -3.45 -14.65 12.93
CA GLY A 44 -3.36 -14.72 11.47
C GLY A 44 -1.94 -15.07 10.99
N ASP A 45 -1.80 -15.46 9.73
CA ASP A 45 -0.54 -15.90 9.10
C ASP A 45 0.57 -14.84 9.16
N PHE A 46 0.21 -13.57 9.27
CA PHE A 46 1.15 -12.45 9.43
C PHE A 46 1.33 -12.00 10.89
N SER A 47 1.07 -12.87 11.85
CA SER A 47 1.25 -12.57 13.27
C SER A 47 2.71 -12.50 13.70
N ASP A 48 3.62 -13.17 12.99
CA ASP A 48 5.06 -13.08 13.15
C ASP A 48 5.69 -12.54 11.85
N LEU A 49 6.06 -11.26 11.89
CA LEU A 49 6.64 -10.57 10.75
C LEU A 49 7.96 -11.22 10.29
N GLU A 50 8.79 -11.70 11.21
CA GLU A 50 10.09 -12.27 10.86
C GLU A 50 9.94 -13.56 10.04
N ILE A 51 8.96 -14.40 10.33
CA ILE A 51 8.66 -15.60 9.51
C ILE A 51 8.29 -15.21 8.07
N THR A 52 7.62 -14.06 7.90
CA THR A 52 7.18 -13.60 6.57
C THR A 52 8.25 -12.83 5.79
N ARG A 53 9.41 -12.54 6.39
CA ARG A 53 10.48 -11.75 5.76
C ARG A 53 10.88 -12.25 4.36
N PRO A 54 11.08 -13.55 4.10
CA PRO A 54 11.43 -14.03 2.76
C PRO A 54 10.37 -13.73 1.70
N PHE A 55 9.09 -13.79 2.08
CA PHE A 55 7.98 -13.42 1.21
C PHE A 55 8.06 -11.95 0.81
N TRP A 56 8.23 -11.04 1.77
CA TRP A 56 8.32 -9.60 1.52
C TRP A 56 9.53 -9.21 0.70
N GLN A 57 10.68 -9.86 0.92
CA GLN A 57 11.88 -9.66 0.10
C GLN A 57 11.65 -10.06 -1.36
N GLN A 58 10.99 -11.21 -1.59
CA GLN A 58 10.66 -11.64 -2.95
C GLN A 58 9.65 -10.69 -3.60
N LEU A 59 8.63 -10.27 -2.88
CA LEU A 59 7.64 -9.32 -3.39
C LEU A 59 8.29 -7.99 -3.77
N ALA A 60 9.09 -7.40 -2.88
CA ALA A 60 9.81 -6.14 -3.14
C ALA A 60 10.71 -6.23 -4.38
N LYS A 61 11.44 -7.36 -4.53
CA LYS A 61 12.26 -7.63 -5.72
C LYS A 61 11.42 -7.67 -7.00
N GLN A 62 10.26 -8.34 -6.96
CA GLN A 62 9.37 -8.42 -8.11
C GLN A 62 8.72 -7.05 -8.42
N MET A 63 8.34 -6.29 -7.41
CA MET A 63 7.85 -4.91 -7.59
C MET A 63 8.90 -4.06 -8.31
N GLY A 64 10.17 -4.12 -7.89
CA GLY A 64 11.27 -3.45 -8.58
C GLY A 64 11.46 -3.90 -10.03
N ARG A 65 11.23 -5.19 -10.33
CA ARG A 65 11.33 -5.73 -11.69
C ARG A 65 10.22 -5.20 -12.61
N VAL A 66 8.96 -5.18 -12.14
CA VAL A 66 7.81 -4.85 -12.99
C VAL A 66 7.64 -3.35 -13.21
N LEU A 67 8.10 -2.51 -12.28
CA LEU A 67 8.03 -1.05 -12.41
C LEU A 67 8.83 -0.56 -13.62
N THR A 68 8.23 0.36 -14.38
CA THR A 68 8.91 1.11 -15.46
C THR A 68 10.08 1.94 -14.92
N PRO A 69 11.02 2.42 -15.77
CA PRO A 69 12.12 3.27 -15.32
C PRO A 69 11.68 4.56 -14.62
N ASP A 70 10.49 5.06 -14.92
CA ASP A 70 9.84 6.21 -14.32
C ASP A 70 8.67 5.80 -13.39
N GLY A 71 8.60 4.53 -13.03
CA GLY A 71 7.52 3.98 -12.22
C GLY A 71 7.57 4.43 -10.76
N GLU A 72 6.41 4.48 -10.15
CA GLU A 72 6.20 4.92 -8.76
C GLU A 72 5.52 3.83 -7.94
N PHE A 73 5.68 3.89 -6.62
CA PHE A 73 4.98 2.98 -5.74
C PHE A 73 4.50 3.66 -4.47
N TYR A 74 3.37 3.18 -3.97
CA TYR A 74 2.74 3.55 -2.71
C TYR A 74 2.35 2.26 -1.98
N ILE A 75 2.88 2.08 -0.78
CA ILE A 75 2.63 0.90 0.05
C ILE A 75 2.08 1.38 1.38
N CYS A 76 0.80 1.09 1.65
CA CYS A 76 0.16 1.43 2.90
C CYS A 76 0.70 0.56 4.04
N MET A 77 0.84 1.15 5.22
CA MET A 77 1.26 0.44 6.43
C MET A 77 0.92 1.22 7.70
N ASP A 78 0.89 0.53 8.82
CA ASP A 78 0.82 1.18 10.12
C ASP A 78 2.23 1.47 10.68
N TRP A 79 2.30 2.20 11.78
CA TRP A 79 3.58 2.53 12.43
C TRP A 79 4.35 1.29 12.95
N ARG A 80 3.66 0.19 13.26
CA ARG A 80 4.29 -1.05 13.74
C ARG A 80 4.98 -1.78 12.60
N GLY A 81 4.30 -1.81 11.44
CA GLY A 81 4.84 -2.42 10.22
C GLY A 81 6.01 -1.61 9.64
N TYR A 82 6.03 -0.30 9.83
CA TYR A 82 7.04 0.56 9.21
C TYR A 82 8.48 0.12 9.50
N ALA A 83 8.80 -0.16 10.75
CA ALA A 83 10.16 -0.58 11.15
C ALA A 83 10.61 -1.90 10.50
N PHE A 84 9.66 -2.79 10.20
CA PHE A 84 9.90 -4.05 9.55
C PHE A 84 9.94 -3.92 8.02
N TYR A 85 8.95 -3.25 7.43
CA TYR A 85 8.79 -3.17 5.98
C TYR A 85 9.80 -2.23 5.32
N TYR A 86 10.09 -1.09 5.95
CA TYR A 86 10.97 -0.08 5.36
C TYR A 86 12.33 -0.65 4.91
N PRO A 87 13.13 -1.33 5.75
CA PRO A 87 14.41 -1.85 5.32
C PRO A 87 14.28 -2.87 4.19
N ILE A 88 13.24 -3.73 4.23
CA ILE A 88 13.02 -4.73 3.19
C ILE A 88 12.74 -4.07 1.85
N PHE A 89 11.82 -3.11 1.81
CA PHE A 89 11.49 -2.44 0.55
C PHE A 89 12.64 -1.56 0.06
N ALA A 90 13.35 -0.87 0.96
CA ALA A 90 14.48 -0.01 0.60
C ALA A 90 15.66 -0.77 -0.04
N ASP A 91 15.82 -2.07 0.23
CA ASP A 91 16.84 -2.91 -0.41
C ASP A 91 16.57 -3.13 -1.91
N TYR A 92 15.32 -3.04 -2.35
CA TYR A 92 14.92 -3.37 -3.73
C TYR A 92 14.24 -2.22 -4.48
N LEU A 93 13.75 -1.22 -3.77
CA LEU A 93 12.96 -0.11 -4.29
C LEU A 93 13.55 1.23 -3.84
N PRO A 94 13.64 2.22 -4.72
CA PRO A 94 14.15 3.54 -4.37
C PRO A 94 13.14 4.35 -3.56
N VAL A 95 13.02 4.04 -2.27
CA VAL A 95 12.17 4.79 -1.33
C VAL A 95 12.62 6.24 -1.27
N LYS A 96 11.69 7.18 -1.35
CA LYS A 96 11.93 8.62 -1.35
C LYS A 96 11.34 9.33 -0.14
N ASN A 97 10.19 8.88 0.35
CA ASN A 97 9.48 9.55 1.43
C ASN A 97 8.54 8.58 2.17
N VAL A 98 8.09 9.03 3.32
CA VAL A 98 6.94 8.47 4.03
C VAL A 98 5.84 9.53 4.06
N ILE A 99 4.71 9.21 3.47
CA ILE A 99 3.53 10.04 3.53
C ILE A 99 2.76 9.65 4.79
N VAL A 100 2.36 10.64 5.56
CA VAL A 100 1.51 10.46 6.74
C VAL A 100 0.07 10.74 6.33
N TRP A 101 -0.74 9.69 6.26
CA TRP A 101 -2.17 9.87 6.10
C TRP A 101 -2.80 10.15 7.46
N ASN A 102 -3.17 11.42 7.69
CA ASN A 102 -3.91 11.87 8.87
C ASN A 102 -5.42 11.60 8.66
N LYS A 103 -5.94 10.63 9.40
CA LYS A 103 -7.37 10.22 9.37
C LYS A 103 -8.27 11.21 10.11
N MET A 104 -7.68 12.18 10.82
CA MET A 104 -8.33 13.20 11.65
C MET A 104 -9.09 12.64 12.87
N SER A 105 -9.34 11.35 12.93
CA SER A 105 -9.98 10.66 14.05
C SER A 105 -9.54 9.19 14.10
N GLY A 106 -9.64 8.58 15.24
CA GLY A 106 -9.33 7.15 15.42
C GLY A 106 -9.48 6.70 16.86
N PRO A 107 -9.61 5.40 17.10
CA PRO A 107 -9.62 4.83 18.46
C PRO A 107 -8.23 4.94 19.10
N GLY A 108 -8.17 4.80 20.41
CA GLY A 108 -6.91 4.69 21.15
C GLY A 108 -7.14 4.82 22.65
N SER A 109 -6.38 4.06 23.42
CA SER A 109 -6.45 4.05 24.90
C SER A 109 -5.49 5.04 25.55
N PHE A 110 -4.30 5.24 24.97
CA PHE A 110 -3.29 6.20 25.44
C PHE A 110 -3.32 7.48 24.60
N TYR A 111 -3.12 7.32 23.28
CA TYR A 111 -3.34 8.36 22.27
C TYR A 111 -4.18 7.77 21.15
N SER A 112 -4.98 8.63 20.49
CA SER A 112 -5.79 8.21 19.35
C SER A 112 -4.91 7.86 18.15
N TYR A 113 -5.17 6.74 17.50
CA TYR A 113 -4.48 6.29 16.29
C TYR A 113 -5.02 7.02 15.06
N VAL A 114 -4.67 8.29 14.92
CA VAL A 114 -5.21 9.18 13.89
C VAL A 114 -4.43 9.15 12.58
N HIS A 115 -3.40 8.34 12.47
CA HIS A 115 -2.60 8.28 11.25
C HIS A 115 -2.23 6.86 10.85
N GLU A 116 -1.92 6.72 9.57
CA GLU A 116 -1.24 5.58 8.95
C GLU A 116 -0.15 6.12 8.02
N PHE A 117 0.74 5.26 7.56
CA PHE A 117 1.83 5.62 6.68
C PHE A 117 1.59 5.07 5.27
N VAL A 118 2.12 5.79 4.29
CA VAL A 118 2.28 5.29 2.93
C VAL A 118 3.75 5.44 2.56
N LEU A 119 4.42 4.33 2.37
CA LEU A 119 5.79 4.31 1.88
C LEU A 119 5.77 4.67 0.39
N TYR A 120 6.43 5.76 0.04
CA TYR A 120 6.46 6.28 -1.31
C TYR A 120 7.85 6.21 -1.91
N GLY A 121 7.91 5.90 -3.19
CA GLY A 121 9.14 6.02 -3.95
C GLY A 121 8.93 5.98 -5.46
N THR A 122 9.99 6.31 -6.18
CA THR A 122 10.03 6.31 -7.64
C THR A 122 11.39 5.91 -8.15
N LYS A 123 11.40 5.21 -9.28
CA LYS A 123 12.63 4.89 -10.02
C LYS A 123 13.18 6.10 -10.78
N ASP A 124 12.35 7.12 -11.04
CA ASP A 124 12.81 8.38 -11.61
C ASP A 124 13.53 9.22 -10.55
N SER A 125 14.84 9.35 -10.67
CA SER A 125 15.66 10.16 -9.77
C SER A 125 15.47 11.67 -9.98
N THR A 126 14.88 12.08 -11.07
CA THR A 126 14.68 13.48 -11.46
C THR A 126 13.29 14.01 -11.07
N LEU A 127 12.36 13.12 -10.77
CA LEU A 127 10.99 13.49 -10.41
C LEU A 127 10.99 14.33 -9.12
N LYS A 128 10.34 15.48 -9.19
CA LYS A 128 10.08 16.36 -8.04
C LYS A 128 8.58 16.53 -7.88
N ARG A 129 8.07 16.11 -6.72
CA ARG A 129 6.68 16.40 -6.33
C ARG A 129 6.65 17.55 -5.34
N GLY A 130 5.74 18.47 -5.59
CA GLY A 130 5.43 19.54 -4.63
C GLY A 130 4.39 19.09 -3.59
N GLY A 131 4.21 19.94 -2.57
CA GLY A 131 3.18 19.73 -1.56
C GLY A 131 3.68 19.03 -0.29
N SER A 132 2.76 18.85 0.65
CA SER A 132 3.02 18.22 1.94
C SER A 132 2.97 16.70 1.83
N ASN A 133 3.85 16.03 2.58
CA ASN A 133 3.76 14.59 2.82
C ASN A 133 2.81 14.23 3.99
N VAL A 134 2.08 15.20 4.54
CA VAL A 134 0.97 14.96 5.45
C VAL A 134 -0.33 15.18 4.69
N TRP A 135 -1.11 14.11 4.54
CA TRP A 135 -2.37 14.12 3.81
C TRP A 135 -3.53 13.99 4.77
N GLU A 136 -4.39 14.99 4.79
CA GLU A 136 -5.57 15.03 5.64
C GLU A 136 -6.79 14.52 4.86
N MET A 137 -7.19 13.31 5.16
CA MET A 137 -8.37 12.66 4.57
C MET A 137 -9.05 11.84 5.64
N ARG A 138 -10.36 12.06 5.84
CA ARG A 138 -11.11 11.30 6.84
C ARG A 138 -11.08 9.81 6.54
N GLY A 139 -10.73 9.01 7.55
CA GLY A 139 -10.91 7.57 7.51
C GLY A 139 -12.38 7.19 7.72
N TYR A 140 -12.71 5.93 7.42
CA TYR A 140 -14.03 5.41 7.76
C TYR A 140 -14.18 5.30 9.28
N SER A 141 -15.00 6.16 9.88
CA SER A 141 -15.40 6.09 11.28
C SER A 141 -16.91 5.86 11.38
N SER A 142 -17.36 5.16 12.43
CA SER A 142 -18.78 5.00 12.69
C SER A 142 -19.47 6.37 12.85
N GLY A 143 -20.52 6.64 12.08
CA GLY A 143 -21.30 7.86 12.15
C GLY A 143 -20.83 9.04 11.28
N SER A 144 -19.76 8.91 10.50
CA SER A 144 -19.42 9.92 9.49
C SER A 144 -20.19 9.66 8.19
N GLU A 145 -20.82 10.69 7.62
CA GLU A 145 -21.26 10.64 6.24
C GLU A 145 -20.03 10.43 5.35
N GLN A 146 -19.99 9.31 4.66
CA GLN A 146 -18.93 8.97 3.73
C GLN A 146 -19.43 9.22 2.32
N THR A 147 -18.64 9.93 1.53
CA THR A 147 -18.93 10.11 0.09
C THR A 147 -18.86 8.81 -0.69
N ASP A 148 -18.16 7.80 -0.14
CA ASP A 148 -17.90 6.50 -0.76
C ASP A 148 -18.95 5.42 -0.40
N GLY A 149 -20.05 5.82 0.25
CA GLY A 149 -21.09 4.89 0.68
C GLY A 149 -20.77 4.17 2.01
N PRO A 150 -21.54 3.12 2.36
CA PRO A 150 -21.36 2.42 3.63
C PRO A 150 -20.04 1.67 3.68
N LYS A 151 -19.45 1.63 4.87
CA LYS A 151 -18.23 0.83 5.12
C LYS A 151 -18.54 -0.66 4.95
N LEU A 152 -17.87 -1.30 4.00
CA LEU A 152 -18.05 -2.73 3.68
C LEU A 152 -17.09 -3.63 4.48
N HIS A 153 -15.91 -3.12 4.85
CA HIS A 153 -14.89 -3.86 5.58
C HIS A 153 -14.26 -2.99 6.67
N TYR A 154 -13.89 -3.60 7.81
CA TYR A 154 -13.33 -2.86 8.97
C TYR A 154 -12.05 -2.10 8.65
N ALA A 155 -11.22 -2.60 7.74
CA ALA A 155 -9.95 -2.00 7.31
C ALA A 155 -10.05 -1.20 6.00
N GLN A 156 -11.27 -0.97 5.48
CA GLN A 156 -11.47 -0.26 4.22
C GLN A 156 -10.86 1.15 4.29
N LYS A 157 -10.09 1.47 3.25
CA LYS A 157 -9.50 2.79 3.05
C LYS A 157 -10.44 3.69 2.23
N PRO A 158 -10.42 5.03 2.45
CA PRO A 158 -11.23 5.94 1.65
C PRO A 158 -10.76 5.96 0.20
N VAL A 159 -11.71 6.03 -0.72
CA VAL A 159 -11.43 6.10 -2.18
C VAL A 159 -10.53 7.29 -2.51
N ALA A 160 -10.75 8.44 -1.86
CA ALA A 160 -9.96 9.66 -2.06
C ALA A 160 -8.44 9.45 -1.85
N LEU A 161 -8.05 8.54 -0.93
CA LEU A 161 -6.63 8.24 -0.70
C LEU A 161 -6.00 7.55 -1.91
N PHE A 162 -6.67 6.52 -2.43
CA PHE A 162 -6.19 5.78 -3.60
C PHE A 162 -6.29 6.61 -4.88
N GLN A 163 -7.38 7.37 -5.05
CA GLN A 163 -7.56 8.28 -6.17
C GLN A 163 -6.40 9.26 -6.25
N ARG A 164 -6.00 9.88 -5.14
CA ARG A 164 -4.85 10.80 -5.11
C ARG A 164 -3.56 10.12 -5.56
N MET A 165 -3.28 8.90 -5.07
CA MET A 165 -2.08 8.17 -5.48
C MET A 165 -2.07 7.87 -6.99
N ILE A 166 -3.23 7.51 -7.54
CA ILE A 166 -3.41 7.24 -8.97
C ILE A 166 -3.20 8.53 -9.78
N GLU A 167 -3.90 9.61 -9.43
CA GLU A 167 -3.80 10.91 -10.13
C GLU A 167 -2.39 11.50 -10.07
N ASP A 168 -1.70 11.31 -8.93
CA ASP A 168 -0.33 11.78 -8.76
C ASP A 168 0.68 11.02 -9.62
N SER A 169 0.45 9.74 -9.94
CA SER A 169 1.49 8.86 -10.51
C SER A 169 1.18 8.30 -11.90
N THR A 170 -0.05 8.46 -12.41
CA THR A 170 -0.46 7.85 -13.68
C THR A 170 -1.16 8.82 -14.61
N GLN A 171 -1.19 8.45 -15.89
CA GLN A 171 -1.98 9.07 -16.93
C GLN A 171 -2.93 8.02 -17.56
N PRO A 172 -4.00 8.43 -18.25
CA PRO A 172 -4.85 7.49 -18.97
C PRO A 172 -4.05 6.57 -19.89
N GLY A 173 -4.24 5.26 -19.73
CA GLY A 173 -3.50 4.23 -20.47
C GLY A 173 -2.29 3.66 -19.74
N ASP A 174 -1.89 4.23 -18.62
CA ASP A 174 -0.84 3.64 -17.79
C ASP A 174 -1.34 2.39 -17.02
N LEU A 175 -0.47 1.42 -16.85
CA LEU A 175 -0.78 0.20 -16.11
C LEU A 175 -0.49 0.40 -14.61
N GLY A 176 -1.53 0.23 -13.80
CA GLY A 176 -1.45 0.13 -12.36
C GLY A 176 -1.48 -1.33 -11.86
N LEU A 177 -0.85 -1.60 -10.74
CA LEU A 177 -0.85 -2.91 -10.08
C LEU A 177 -1.16 -2.77 -8.59
N ASP A 178 -2.13 -3.56 -8.13
CA ASP A 178 -2.34 -3.83 -6.71
C ASP A 178 -2.08 -5.32 -6.43
N CYS A 179 -1.22 -5.60 -5.46
CA CYS A 179 -0.85 -6.97 -5.08
C CYS A 179 -1.78 -7.58 -4.01
N PHE A 180 -2.63 -6.76 -3.38
CA PHE A 180 -3.49 -7.12 -2.26
C PHE A 180 -4.90 -6.52 -2.40
N ALA A 181 -5.42 -6.47 -3.63
CA ALA A 181 -6.79 -6.04 -3.93
C ALA A 181 -7.79 -7.03 -3.34
N GLY A 182 -8.18 -6.85 -2.09
CA GLY A 182 -9.08 -7.71 -1.32
C GLY A 182 -10.50 -7.21 -1.21
#